data_ab869ffd762b0d29a6a9fb372c2ef705
#
_entry.id   ab869ffd762b0d29a6a9fb372c2ef705
#
_cell.length_a   1.000
_cell.length_b   1.000
_cell.length_c   1.000
_cell.angle_alpha   90.00
_cell.angle_beta   90.00
_cell.angle_gamma   90.00
#
_symmetry.space_group_name_H-M   'P 1'
#
loop_
_entity.id
_entity.type
_entity.pdbx_description
1 polymer ?
#
loop_
_entity_poly.entity_id
_entity_poly.type
_entity_poly.pdbx_seq_one_letter_code
_entity_poly.pdbx_strand_id
1 'polypeptide(L)'
;MAAGAQSGEFSLKMASIIFTPGPANSVLVQASYEGTATGFGTLMLTGTYTGFKSGTHSWCGAAYLDNGDVITYTGQGTHESSGRQKWRTQGISSNSDGRTLNVEGEIDLAARTWSGKFSEKS
;
A
#
# COMPACT_ATOMS: atom_id res chain seq x y z
N MET A 1 -13.72 -9.54 18.50
CA MET A 1 -13.72 -9.24 17.05
C MET A 1 -12.76 -8.09 16.78
N ALA A 2 -11.84 -8.28 15.88
CA ALA A 2 -10.89 -7.23 15.54
C ALA A 2 -11.58 -6.10 14.77
N ALA A 3 -11.09 -4.87 14.91
CA ALA A 3 -11.53 -3.76 14.08
C ALA A 3 -11.15 -4.02 12.62
N GLY A 4 -11.99 -3.64 11.69
CA GLY A 4 -11.82 -3.93 10.28
C GLY A 4 -12.19 -5.37 9.95
N ALA A 5 -12.14 -5.72 8.69
CA ALA A 5 -12.47 -7.06 8.21
C ALA A 5 -11.26 -7.98 8.25
N GLN A 6 -11.49 -9.30 8.32
CA GLN A 6 -10.43 -10.29 8.22
C GLN A 6 -9.90 -10.42 6.79
N SER A 7 -10.73 -10.10 5.82
CA SER A 7 -10.34 -10.05 4.41
C SER A 7 -11.20 -9.03 3.70
N GLY A 8 -10.71 -8.54 2.58
CA GLY A 8 -11.45 -7.57 1.80
C GLY A 8 -10.61 -7.01 0.68
N GLU A 9 -11.05 -5.88 0.16
CA GLU A 9 -10.42 -5.19 -0.94
C GLU A 9 -10.00 -3.79 -0.53
N PHE A 10 -8.96 -3.29 -1.16
CA PHE A 10 -8.55 -1.90 -1.00
C PHE A 10 -8.49 -1.22 -2.37
N SER A 11 -8.73 0.08 -2.36
CA SER A 11 -8.67 0.89 -3.57
C SER A 11 -8.09 2.24 -3.19
N LEU A 12 -6.92 2.55 -3.75
CA LEU A 12 -6.19 3.75 -3.43
C LEU A 12 -5.96 4.58 -4.68
N LYS A 13 -6.01 5.88 -4.51
CA LYS A 13 -5.72 6.85 -5.55
C LYS A 13 -4.42 7.55 -5.20
N MET A 14 -3.52 7.67 -6.17
CA MET A 14 -2.27 8.40 -5.98
C MET A 14 -2.55 9.89 -5.90
N ALA A 15 -2.20 10.51 -4.77
CA ALA A 15 -2.39 11.93 -4.55
C ALA A 15 -1.16 12.74 -4.96
N SER A 16 0.03 12.17 -4.80
CA SER A 16 1.27 12.83 -5.21
C SER A 16 2.35 11.79 -5.44
N ILE A 17 3.39 12.17 -6.16
CA ILE A 17 4.56 11.35 -6.39
C ILE A 17 5.80 12.22 -6.36
N ILE A 18 6.85 11.76 -5.69
CA ILE A 18 8.10 12.49 -5.52
C ILE A 18 9.24 11.57 -5.92
N PHE A 19 10.15 12.09 -6.72
CA PHE A 19 11.37 11.39 -7.11
C PHE A 19 12.56 12.08 -6.43
N THR A 20 13.44 11.28 -5.79
CA THR A 20 14.64 11.81 -5.17
C THR A 20 15.85 11.00 -5.63
N PRO A 21 17.04 11.63 -5.72
CA PRO A 21 18.25 10.88 -6.06
C PRO A 21 18.58 9.91 -4.93
N GLY A 22 18.95 8.69 -5.32
CA GLY A 22 19.46 7.69 -4.41
C GLY A 22 20.95 7.44 -4.63
N PRO A 23 21.51 6.47 -3.91
CA PRO A 23 22.94 6.14 -4.07
C PRO A 23 23.22 5.55 -5.46
N ALA A 24 24.45 5.78 -5.96
CA ALA A 24 24.94 5.21 -7.22
C ALA A 24 24.05 5.53 -8.43
N ASN A 25 23.60 6.78 -8.53
CA ASN A 25 22.76 7.24 -9.63
C ASN A 25 21.38 6.58 -9.70
N SER A 26 20.96 5.96 -8.62
CA SER A 26 19.60 5.42 -8.53
C SER A 26 18.60 6.52 -8.23
N VAL A 27 17.32 6.19 -8.35
CA VAL A 27 16.24 7.12 -8.07
C VAL A 27 15.28 6.43 -7.10
N LEU A 28 14.97 7.13 -6.02
CA LEU A 28 13.93 6.69 -5.08
C LEU A 28 12.62 7.37 -5.45
N VAL A 29 11.55 6.61 -5.32
CA VAL A 29 10.20 7.09 -5.63
C VAL A 29 9.36 6.97 -4.37
N GLN A 30 8.71 8.07 -4.01
CA GLN A 30 7.70 8.07 -2.94
C GLN A 30 6.40 8.57 -3.51
N ALA A 31 5.31 7.88 -3.17
CA ALA A 31 3.98 8.28 -3.60
C ALA A 31 3.05 8.27 -2.40
N SER A 32 2.21 9.28 -2.31
CA SER A 32 1.16 9.31 -1.31
C SER A 32 -0.15 8.88 -1.95
N TYR A 33 -0.95 8.15 -1.19
CA TYR A 33 -2.20 7.59 -1.66
C TYR A 33 -3.31 7.87 -0.65
N GLU A 34 -4.51 7.96 -1.16
CA GLU A 34 -5.71 8.04 -0.34
C GLU A 34 -6.77 7.13 -0.93
N GLY A 35 -7.62 6.58 -0.09
CA GLY A 35 -8.67 5.68 -0.56
C GLY A 35 -9.36 4.97 0.57
N THR A 36 -9.81 3.75 0.29
CA THR A 36 -10.61 2.97 1.22
C THR A 36 -10.19 1.50 1.20
N ALA A 37 -10.53 0.81 2.28
CA ALA A 37 -10.42 -0.64 2.36
C ALA A 37 -11.62 -1.17 3.13
N THR A 38 -12.05 -2.37 2.78
CA THR A 38 -13.20 -3.02 3.42
C THR A 38 -13.01 -3.02 4.94
N GLY A 39 -13.95 -2.41 5.65
CA GLY A 39 -13.96 -2.39 7.11
C GLY A 39 -12.96 -1.47 7.78
N PHE A 40 -12.14 -0.73 7.01
CA PHE A 40 -11.11 0.15 7.59
C PHE A 40 -11.39 1.65 7.39
N GLY A 41 -12.47 1.99 6.70
CA GLY A 41 -12.80 3.41 6.49
C GLY A 41 -11.85 4.07 5.49
N THR A 42 -11.34 5.23 5.84
CA THR A 42 -10.47 6.02 4.95
C THR A 42 -9.01 5.71 5.21
N LEU A 43 -8.30 5.40 4.15
CA LEU A 43 -6.86 5.12 4.21
C LEU A 43 -6.05 6.30 3.67
N MET A 44 -4.96 6.61 4.37
CA MET A 44 -3.95 7.57 3.91
C MET A 44 -2.60 6.90 4.11
N LEU A 45 -1.77 6.84 3.08
CA LEU A 45 -0.47 6.21 3.21
C LEU A 45 0.56 6.79 2.25
N THR A 46 1.82 6.55 2.58
CA THR A 46 2.95 6.85 1.70
C THR A 46 3.67 5.56 1.39
N GLY A 47 3.91 5.31 0.11
CA GLY A 47 4.72 4.18 -0.35
C GLY A 47 6.08 4.66 -0.83
N THR A 48 7.12 3.90 -0.53
CA THR A 48 8.49 4.15 -0.98
C THR A 48 8.95 2.96 -1.79
N TYR A 49 9.40 3.22 -3.01
CA TYR A 49 9.70 2.16 -3.98
C TYR A 49 11.15 2.21 -4.41
N THR A 50 11.78 1.03 -4.50
CA THR A 50 13.10 0.86 -5.10
C THR A 50 12.98 -0.14 -6.25
N GLY A 51 13.56 0.21 -7.40
CA GLY A 51 13.47 -0.62 -8.60
C GLY A 51 12.23 -0.34 -9.43
N PHE A 52 12.42 -0.15 -10.73
CA PHE A 52 11.34 0.25 -11.63
C PHE A 52 10.69 -0.91 -12.37
N LYS A 53 11.43 -1.98 -12.65
CA LYS A 53 10.84 -3.18 -13.26
C LYS A 53 10.42 -4.17 -12.19
N SER A 54 11.33 -4.43 -11.26
CA SER A 54 11.05 -5.24 -10.09
C SER A 54 11.86 -4.68 -8.94
N GLY A 55 11.39 -4.87 -7.73
CA GLY A 55 12.08 -4.37 -6.57
C GLY A 55 11.27 -4.55 -5.31
N THR A 56 11.64 -3.77 -4.31
CA THR A 56 10.99 -3.78 -3.01
C THR A 56 10.33 -2.44 -2.74
N HIS A 57 9.35 -2.47 -1.86
CA HIS A 57 8.70 -1.25 -1.42
C HIS A 57 8.27 -1.39 0.03
N SER A 58 8.03 -0.24 0.64
CA SER A 58 7.49 -0.17 1.98
C SER A 58 6.38 0.88 1.99
N TRP A 59 5.51 0.80 2.99
CA TRP A 59 4.48 1.81 3.16
C TRP A 59 4.24 2.06 4.63
N CYS A 60 3.70 3.22 4.93
CA CYS A 60 3.21 3.54 6.26
C CYS A 60 2.04 4.50 6.12
N GLY A 61 1.12 4.41 7.05
CA GLY A 61 -0.05 5.26 7.00
C GLY A 61 -1.01 5.01 8.14
N ALA A 62 -2.23 5.47 7.94
CA ALA A 62 -3.28 5.35 8.92
C ALA A 62 -4.62 5.08 8.26
N ALA A 63 -5.43 4.30 8.95
CA ALA A 63 -6.83 4.06 8.59
C ALA A 63 -7.70 4.80 9.61
N TYR A 64 -8.59 5.63 9.11
CA TYR A 64 -9.53 6.41 9.92
C TYR A 64 -10.88 5.74 9.82
N LEU A 65 -11.23 4.97 10.84
CA LEU A 65 -12.44 4.17 10.86
C LEU A 65 -13.69 5.04 11.08
N ASP A 66 -14.82 4.55 10.61
CA ASP A 66 -16.08 5.29 10.73
C ASP A 66 -16.51 5.50 12.18
N ASN A 67 -16.06 4.63 13.10
CA ASN A 67 -16.37 4.78 14.53
C ASN A 67 -15.46 5.77 15.25
N GLY A 68 -14.51 6.38 14.54
CA GLY A 68 -13.58 7.35 15.13
C GLY A 68 -12.25 6.78 15.55
N ASP A 69 -12.07 5.47 15.53
CA ASP A 69 -10.79 4.85 15.83
C ASP A 69 -9.79 5.10 14.70
N VAL A 70 -8.51 5.07 15.05
CA VAL A 70 -7.42 5.18 14.09
C VAL A 70 -6.49 3.99 14.25
N ILE A 71 -6.23 3.31 13.14
CA ILE A 71 -5.26 2.21 13.09
C ILE A 71 -4.10 2.67 12.24
N THR A 72 -2.89 2.72 12.82
CA THR A 72 -1.70 2.98 12.04
C THR A 72 -1.11 1.66 11.56
N TYR A 73 -0.38 1.71 10.47
CA TYR A 73 0.22 0.51 9.91
C TYR A 73 1.50 0.82 9.18
N THR A 74 2.36 -0.19 9.11
CA THR A 74 3.56 -0.19 8.29
C THR A 74 3.60 -1.50 7.53
N GLY A 75 4.18 -1.47 6.35
CA GLY A 75 4.26 -2.67 5.55
C GLY A 75 5.47 -2.69 4.65
N GLN A 76 5.72 -3.85 4.10
CA GLN A 76 6.79 -4.03 3.12
C GLN A 76 6.41 -5.13 2.14
N GLY A 77 6.93 -5.06 0.96
CA GLY A 77 6.62 -6.02 -0.06
C GLY A 77 7.55 -5.96 -1.26
N THR A 78 7.18 -6.71 -2.27
CA THR A 78 7.88 -6.75 -3.54
C THR A 78 6.92 -6.41 -4.67
N HIS A 79 7.50 -5.90 -5.75
CA HIS A 79 6.73 -5.59 -6.94
C HIS A 79 7.49 -6.04 -8.18
N GLU A 80 6.74 -6.37 -9.22
CA GLU A 80 7.32 -6.69 -10.51
C GLU A 80 6.39 -6.20 -11.62
N SER A 81 6.99 -5.77 -12.72
CA SER A 81 6.24 -5.29 -13.88
C SER A 81 5.32 -6.40 -14.39
N SER A 82 4.05 -6.09 -14.54
CA SER A 82 3.04 -7.02 -15.04
C SER A 82 2.45 -6.56 -16.37
N GLY A 83 2.94 -5.46 -16.89
CA GLY A 83 2.46 -4.91 -18.14
C GLY A 83 2.92 -3.48 -18.32
N ARG A 84 2.35 -2.79 -19.28
CA ARG A 84 2.73 -1.41 -19.56
C ARG A 84 2.22 -0.49 -18.47
N GLN A 85 3.15 0.14 -17.72
CA GLN A 85 2.85 1.05 -16.62
C GLN A 85 2.07 0.37 -15.49
N LYS A 86 2.30 -0.94 -15.31
CA LYS A 86 1.61 -1.71 -14.27
C LYS A 86 2.59 -2.59 -13.52
N TRP A 87 2.34 -2.78 -12.24
CA TRP A 87 3.15 -3.64 -11.37
C TRP A 87 2.24 -4.47 -10.48
N ARG A 88 2.56 -5.77 -10.39
CA ARG A 88 1.93 -6.64 -9.41
C ARG A 88 2.68 -6.49 -8.09
N THR A 89 1.94 -6.39 -7.00
CA THR A 89 2.52 -6.19 -5.68
C THR A 89 2.09 -7.29 -4.72
N GLN A 90 2.99 -7.66 -3.81
CA GLN A 90 2.71 -8.57 -2.70
C GLN A 90 3.46 -8.06 -1.48
N GLY A 91 2.84 -8.13 -0.33
CA GLY A 91 3.49 -7.68 0.88
C GLY A 91 2.73 -8.02 2.14
N ILE A 92 3.24 -7.52 3.24
CA ILE A 92 2.70 -7.75 4.57
C ILE A 92 2.57 -6.41 5.28
N SER A 93 1.41 -6.17 5.86
CA SER A 93 1.12 -4.98 6.67
C SER A 93 1.02 -5.38 8.13
N SER A 94 1.71 -4.63 8.99
CA SER A 94 1.63 -4.78 10.45
C SER A 94 0.84 -3.61 11.00
N ASN A 95 -0.27 -3.91 11.65
CA ASN A 95 -1.22 -2.90 12.11
C ASN A 95 -1.09 -2.66 13.61
N SER A 96 -1.38 -1.43 14.05
CA SER A 96 -1.29 -1.06 15.48
C SER A 96 -2.31 -1.82 16.35
N ASP A 97 -3.34 -2.41 15.77
CA ASP A 97 -4.28 -3.24 16.50
C ASP A 97 -3.76 -4.67 16.75
N GLY A 98 -2.52 -4.95 16.36
CA GLY A 98 -1.87 -6.24 16.59
C GLY A 98 -2.03 -7.25 15.45
N ARG A 99 -2.79 -6.91 14.42
CA ARG A 99 -3.00 -7.82 13.29
C ARG A 99 -1.93 -7.65 12.23
N THR A 100 -1.69 -8.73 11.51
CA THR A 100 -0.82 -8.73 10.34
C THR A 100 -1.67 -9.15 9.14
N LEU A 101 -1.57 -8.39 8.06
CA LEU A 101 -2.35 -8.66 6.85
C LEU A 101 -1.43 -9.02 5.70
N ASN A 102 -1.82 -10.04 4.93
CA ASN A 102 -1.25 -10.28 3.62
C ASN A 102 -1.93 -9.34 2.64
N VAL A 103 -1.14 -8.67 1.80
CA VAL A 103 -1.64 -7.68 0.86
C VAL A 103 -1.15 -8.03 -0.54
N GLU A 104 -2.05 -8.11 -1.50
CA GLU A 104 -1.67 -8.30 -2.90
C GLU A 104 -2.49 -7.36 -3.76
N GLY A 105 -1.87 -6.83 -4.81
CA GLY A 105 -2.57 -5.89 -5.66
C GLY A 105 -1.80 -5.52 -6.90
N GLU A 106 -2.26 -4.46 -7.52
CA GLU A 106 -1.68 -3.93 -8.75
C GLU A 106 -1.61 -2.42 -8.66
N ILE A 107 -0.45 -1.88 -9.03
CA ILE A 107 -0.28 -0.45 -9.25
C ILE A 107 -0.49 -0.22 -10.74
N ASP A 108 -1.40 0.67 -11.09
CA ASP A 108 -1.64 1.12 -12.45
C ASP A 108 -1.27 2.60 -12.53
N LEU A 109 -0.11 2.89 -13.08
CA LEU A 109 0.40 4.26 -13.10
C LEU A 109 -0.43 5.14 -14.04
N ALA A 110 -0.91 4.60 -15.14
CA ALA A 110 -1.75 5.37 -16.07
C ALA A 110 -3.04 5.84 -15.40
N ALA A 111 -3.64 5.01 -14.58
CA ALA A 111 -4.85 5.35 -13.84
C ALA A 111 -4.57 6.03 -12.50
N ARG A 112 -3.32 6.03 -12.05
CA ARG A 112 -2.91 6.56 -10.74
C ARG A 112 -3.58 5.82 -9.59
N THR A 113 -3.63 4.48 -9.68
CA THR A 113 -4.29 3.66 -8.66
C THR A 113 -3.39 2.57 -8.13
N TRP A 114 -3.66 2.14 -6.90
CA TRP A 114 -3.11 0.94 -6.30
C TRP A 114 -4.28 0.23 -5.63
N SER A 115 -4.63 -0.93 -6.15
CA SER A 115 -5.80 -1.64 -5.66
C SER A 115 -5.52 -3.12 -5.58
N GLY A 116 -6.31 -3.82 -4.77
CA GLY A 116 -6.15 -5.26 -4.61
C GLY A 116 -6.95 -5.78 -3.44
N LYS A 117 -6.42 -6.81 -2.81
CA LYS A 117 -7.08 -7.49 -1.70
C LYS A 117 -6.12 -7.74 -0.55
N PHE A 118 -6.72 -7.90 0.61
CA PHE A 118 -5.97 -8.26 1.82
C PHE A 118 -6.67 -9.40 2.54
N SER A 119 -5.89 -10.12 3.33
CA SER A 119 -6.42 -11.14 4.23
C SER A 119 -5.59 -11.16 5.50
N GLU A 120 -6.25 -11.44 6.61
CA GLU A 120 -5.55 -11.53 7.89
C GLU A 120 -4.64 -12.77 7.87
N LYS A 121 -3.38 -12.54 8.28
CA LYS A 121 -2.43 -13.64 8.37
C LYS A 121 -2.69 -14.40 9.66
N SER A 122 -2.91 -15.68 9.51
CA SER A 122 -3.18 -16.56 10.66
C SER A 122 -1.87 -17.01 11.32
#